data_7a00184b17979b30035a9b43745115d4
#
_entry.id   7a00184b17979b30035a9b43745115d4
#
_cell.length_a   1.000
_cell.length_b   1.000
_cell.length_c   1.000
_cell.angle_alpha   90.00
_cell.angle_beta   90.00
_cell.angle_gamma   90.00
#
_symmetry.space_group_name_H-M   'P 1'
#
loop_
_entity.id
_entity.type
_entity.pdbx_description
1 polymer ?
#
loop_
_entity_poly.entity_id
_entity_poly.type
_entity_poly.pdbx_seq_one_letter_code
_entity_poly.pdbx_strand_id
1 'polypeptide(L)'
;MTINQIVRVIPVLKVNNRNVNQDFYEETLGMKVLVEEGALLSLGDASNVEKIVLEESPSMRSRKVEGPKKLKRIVVKVGETQEIDYLLARKPQTTALYQGANGRAFEVVSPQGDRILVHAEEELESLEPLEEAPLVVVPDDFTGLTAFEVAFLEVNVPDPAQAKKLYETADLTGFVHVKEAQGEDLQLENNVTWDLSTIKVELAAFDVEALRESLGDAVEFVHRKGSFMIVKDTSRIELWFEGKQGRVHISYES
;
A
#
# COMPACT_ATOMS: atom_id res chain seq x y z
N MET A 1 -20.80 -16.78 9.20
CA MET A 1 -19.70 -16.43 8.27
C MET A 1 -19.86 -14.96 7.97
N THR A 2 -18.85 -14.16 8.23
CA THR A 2 -18.88 -12.72 7.91
C THR A 2 -18.80 -12.62 6.39
N ILE A 3 -19.89 -12.14 5.76
CA ILE A 3 -19.91 -11.84 4.32
C ILE A 3 -18.93 -10.67 4.12
N ASN A 4 -18.10 -10.73 3.07
CA ASN A 4 -17.10 -9.71 2.74
C ASN A 4 -15.91 -9.59 3.73
N GLN A 5 -15.45 -10.69 4.31
CA GLN A 5 -14.21 -10.67 5.11
C GLN A 5 -13.03 -10.23 4.26
N ILE A 6 -12.35 -9.15 4.67
CA ILE A 6 -11.15 -8.64 4.01
C ILE A 6 -9.99 -9.61 4.25
N VAL A 7 -9.34 -10.01 3.17
CA VAL A 7 -8.13 -10.84 3.18
C VAL A 7 -6.89 -9.95 3.25
N ARG A 8 -6.87 -8.87 2.46
CA ARG A 8 -5.80 -7.88 2.41
C ARG A 8 -6.21 -6.62 1.67
N VAL A 9 -5.42 -5.58 1.87
CA VAL A 9 -5.45 -4.35 1.10
C VAL A 9 -4.15 -4.20 0.32
N ILE A 10 -4.24 -3.71 -0.92
CA ILE A 10 -3.10 -3.56 -1.83
C ILE A 10 -3.13 -2.13 -2.36
N PRO A 11 -2.22 -1.23 -1.93
CA PRO A 11 -2.14 0.12 -2.48
C PRO A 11 -1.61 0.10 -3.92
N VAL A 12 -2.22 0.91 -4.78
CA VAL A 12 -1.75 1.21 -6.14
C VAL A 12 -1.21 2.63 -6.15
N LEU A 13 0.08 2.77 -6.37
CA LEU A 13 0.81 4.03 -6.32
C LEU A 13 1.16 4.49 -7.72
N LYS A 14 0.72 5.67 -8.11
CA LYS A 14 1.18 6.29 -9.36
C LYS A 14 2.59 6.84 -9.18
N VAL A 15 3.45 6.51 -10.13
CA VAL A 15 4.85 6.94 -10.14
C VAL A 15 5.22 7.53 -11.51
N ASN A 16 6.17 8.47 -11.51
CA ASN A 16 6.67 9.08 -12.76
C ASN A 16 7.56 8.12 -13.56
N ASN A 17 8.44 7.43 -12.86
CA ASN A 17 9.41 6.51 -13.43
C ASN A 17 9.40 5.20 -12.65
N ARG A 18 8.90 4.15 -13.28
CA ARG A 18 8.76 2.83 -12.67
C ARG A 18 10.10 2.23 -12.28
N ASN A 19 11.11 2.31 -13.13
CA ASN A 19 12.41 1.67 -12.88
C ASN A 19 13.09 2.23 -11.63
N VAL A 20 13.13 3.56 -11.47
CA VAL A 20 13.74 4.21 -10.30
C VAL A 20 13.00 3.83 -9.01
N ASN A 21 11.66 3.71 -9.07
CA ASN A 21 10.88 3.25 -7.92
C ASN A 21 11.06 1.75 -7.69
N GLN A 22 11.10 0.92 -8.74
CA GLN A 22 11.39 -0.50 -8.63
C GLN A 22 12.71 -0.74 -7.88
N ASP A 23 13.80 -0.12 -8.33
CA ASP A 23 15.12 -0.24 -7.67
C ASP A 23 15.03 0.10 -6.17
N PHE A 24 14.28 1.14 -5.81
CA PHE A 24 14.06 1.49 -4.41
C PHE A 24 13.33 0.40 -3.63
N TYR A 25 12.23 -0.14 -4.17
CA TYR A 25 11.46 -1.17 -3.48
C TYR A 25 12.24 -2.50 -3.37
N GLU A 26 13.06 -2.86 -4.37
CA GLU A 26 13.89 -4.06 -4.34
C GLU A 26 15.12 -3.88 -3.44
N GLU A 27 15.91 -2.81 -3.63
CA GLU A 27 17.19 -2.65 -2.95
C GLU A 27 17.04 -2.15 -1.53
N THR A 28 16.14 -1.17 -1.29
CA THR A 28 15.95 -0.54 0.02
C THR A 28 15.01 -1.34 0.91
N LEU A 29 13.90 -1.83 0.34
CA LEU A 29 12.85 -2.50 1.10
C LEU A 29 12.90 -4.04 0.98
N GLY A 30 13.76 -4.58 0.12
CA GLY A 30 13.88 -6.03 -0.07
C GLY A 30 12.64 -6.70 -0.62
N MET A 31 11.78 -5.94 -1.31
CA MET A 31 10.58 -6.48 -1.94
C MET A 31 10.93 -7.17 -3.26
N LYS A 32 10.08 -8.09 -3.70
CA LYS A 32 10.27 -8.86 -4.91
C LYS A 32 9.32 -8.38 -6.00
N VAL A 33 9.82 -8.17 -7.20
CA VAL A 33 8.99 -7.99 -8.40
C VAL A 33 8.32 -9.32 -8.75
N LEU A 34 7.01 -9.32 -8.86
CA LEU A 34 6.21 -10.51 -9.18
C LEU A 34 5.76 -10.53 -10.64
N VAL A 35 5.22 -9.40 -11.11
CA VAL A 35 4.67 -9.24 -12.46
C VAL A 35 4.95 -7.83 -12.95
N GLU A 36 5.34 -7.74 -14.21
CA GLU A 36 5.46 -6.49 -14.95
C GLU A 36 4.56 -6.58 -16.18
N GLU A 37 3.51 -5.76 -16.23
CA GLU A 37 2.54 -5.76 -17.32
C GLU A 37 2.14 -4.33 -17.70
N GLY A 38 2.55 -3.90 -18.89
CA GLY A 38 2.28 -2.54 -19.37
C GLY A 38 2.84 -1.47 -18.43
N ALA A 39 1.97 -0.64 -17.88
CA ALA A 39 2.33 0.40 -16.91
C ALA A 39 2.40 -0.11 -15.46
N LEU A 40 1.97 -1.34 -15.19
CA LEU A 40 1.86 -1.90 -13.86
C LEU A 40 3.06 -2.75 -13.49
N LEU A 41 3.49 -2.63 -12.24
CA LEU A 41 4.50 -3.46 -11.59
C LEU A 41 3.95 -3.95 -10.26
N SER A 42 3.76 -5.26 -10.13
CA SER A 42 3.33 -5.90 -8.88
C SER A 42 4.53 -6.26 -8.03
N LEU A 43 4.51 -5.84 -6.79
CA LEU A 43 5.51 -6.11 -5.77
C LEU A 43 4.96 -7.01 -4.67
N GLY A 44 5.79 -7.89 -4.15
CA GLY A 44 5.47 -8.79 -3.06
C GLY A 44 6.71 -9.34 -2.39
N ASP A 45 6.62 -10.55 -1.89
CA ASP A 45 7.68 -11.28 -1.18
C ASP A 45 7.89 -12.69 -1.74
N ALA A 46 8.59 -13.56 -1.01
CA ALA A 46 8.85 -14.93 -1.42
C ALA A 46 7.58 -15.79 -1.55
N SER A 47 6.44 -15.37 -0.96
CA SER A 47 5.15 -16.05 -1.11
C SER A 47 4.52 -15.88 -2.51
N ASN A 48 5.06 -14.98 -3.34
CA ASN A 48 4.55 -14.59 -4.65
C ASN A 48 3.10 -14.07 -4.60
N VAL A 49 2.78 -13.35 -3.55
CA VAL A 49 1.49 -12.70 -3.35
C VAL A 49 1.65 -11.19 -3.53
N GLU A 50 0.82 -10.57 -4.40
CA GLU A 50 0.81 -9.13 -4.63
C GLU A 50 0.49 -8.37 -3.32
N LYS A 51 1.30 -7.38 -3.00
CA LYS A 51 1.19 -6.56 -1.78
C LYS A 51 1.15 -5.05 -2.06
N ILE A 52 1.86 -4.61 -3.08
CA ILE A 52 1.92 -3.21 -3.54
C ILE A 52 1.95 -3.24 -5.07
N VAL A 53 1.30 -2.27 -5.70
CA VAL A 53 1.35 -2.07 -7.15
C VAL A 53 1.88 -0.67 -7.45
N LEU A 54 2.84 -0.58 -8.35
CA LEU A 54 3.27 0.68 -8.95
C LEU A 54 2.62 0.82 -10.32
N GLU A 55 2.04 1.99 -10.59
CA GLU A 55 1.45 2.34 -11.90
C GLU A 55 2.26 3.49 -12.50
N GLU A 56 2.99 3.22 -13.58
CA GLU A 56 3.75 4.25 -14.28
C GLU A 56 2.82 5.21 -15.00
N SER A 57 2.94 6.50 -14.68
CA SER A 57 2.22 7.60 -15.31
C SER A 57 3.20 8.70 -15.68
N PRO A 58 3.67 8.75 -16.94
CA PRO A 58 4.68 9.72 -17.36
C PRO A 58 4.26 11.17 -17.13
N SER A 59 5.23 12.06 -16.94
CA SER A 59 5.03 13.50 -16.62
C SER A 59 4.12 14.29 -17.58
N MET A 60 3.89 13.77 -18.80
CA MET A 60 2.91 14.35 -19.73
C MET A 60 1.44 14.12 -19.31
N ARG A 61 1.19 13.18 -18.40
CA ARG A 61 -0.16 12.83 -17.92
C ARG A 61 -0.39 13.21 -16.47
N SER A 62 0.68 13.21 -15.66
CA SER A 62 0.61 13.47 -14.23
C SER A 62 1.75 14.38 -13.80
N ARG A 63 1.59 15.02 -12.64
CA ARG A 63 2.61 15.87 -12.01
C ARG A 63 2.89 15.46 -10.57
N LYS A 64 3.96 16.01 -9.99
CA LYS A 64 4.22 15.91 -8.56
C LYS A 64 3.10 16.60 -7.76
N VAL A 65 2.78 16.01 -6.61
CA VAL A 65 1.85 16.61 -5.64
C VAL A 65 2.43 17.91 -5.08
N GLU A 66 1.60 18.94 -4.99
CA GLU A 66 1.88 20.18 -4.30
C GLU A 66 1.14 20.18 -2.95
N GLY A 67 1.90 20.20 -1.85
CA GLY A 67 1.37 20.06 -0.51
C GLY A 67 1.29 18.60 -0.02
N PRO A 68 0.34 18.26 0.87
CA PRO A 68 0.21 16.91 1.40
C PRO A 68 -0.28 15.93 0.33
N LYS A 69 0.35 14.75 0.28
CA LYS A 69 -0.11 13.63 -0.54
C LYS A 69 -1.36 12.98 0.08
N LYS A 70 -2.20 12.33 -0.75
CA LYS A 70 -3.28 11.46 -0.28
C LYS A 70 -2.72 10.33 0.58
N LEU A 71 -1.62 9.71 0.15
CA LEU A 71 -0.88 8.76 0.96
C LEU A 71 0.01 9.50 1.96
N LYS A 72 -0.30 9.40 3.24
CA LYS A 72 0.56 9.91 4.31
C LYS A 72 1.69 8.94 4.62
N ARG A 73 1.38 7.63 4.73
CA ARG A 73 2.37 6.60 5.04
C ARG A 73 1.83 5.20 4.72
N ILE A 74 2.70 4.32 4.27
CA ILE A 74 2.48 2.87 4.24
C ILE A 74 3.18 2.27 5.47
N VAL A 75 2.49 1.42 6.22
CA VAL A 75 3.06 0.67 7.32
C VAL A 75 3.19 -0.79 6.91
N VAL A 76 4.43 -1.26 6.87
CA VAL A 76 4.82 -2.60 6.44
C VAL A 76 5.28 -3.39 7.66
N LYS A 77 4.59 -4.49 7.95
CA LYS A 77 4.99 -5.44 9.00
C LYS A 77 5.69 -6.63 8.36
N VAL A 78 6.92 -6.90 8.79
CA VAL A 78 7.70 -8.05 8.31
C VAL A 78 7.50 -9.28 9.20
N GLY A 79 7.59 -10.47 8.59
CA GLY A 79 7.48 -11.74 9.32
C GLY A 79 8.72 -12.09 10.14
N GLU A 80 9.90 -11.78 9.59
CA GLU A 80 11.19 -12.10 10.21
C GLU A 80 11.93 -10.83 10.62
N THR A 81 11.97 -10.57 11.92
CA THR A 81 12.58 -9.34 12.50
C THR A 81 14.01 -9.10 12.04
N GLN A 82 14.80 -10.17 11.89
CA GLN A 82 16.22 -10.07 11.53
C GLN A 82 16.43 -9.55 10.11
N GLU A 83 15.44 -9.68 9.23
CA GLU A 83 15.52 -9.16 7.86
C GLU A 83 15.55 -7.64 7.83
N ILE A 84 14.96 -6.96 8.82
CA ILE A 84 15.07 -5.50 8.99
C ILE A 84 16.53 -5.11 9.21
N ASP A 85 17.25 -5.86 10.02
CA ASP A 85 18.67 -5.61 10.27
C ASP A 85 19.52 -5.80 9.02
N TYR A 86 19.20 -6.79 8.21
CA TYR A 86 19.86 -7.03 6.93
C TYR A 86 19.59 -5.91 5.93
N LEU A 87 18.36 -5.37 5.89
CA LEU A 87 18.05 -4.20 5.09
C LEU A 87 18.80 -2.97 5.57
N LEU A 88 18.85 -2.73 6.89
CA LEU A 88 19.60 -1.61 7.47
C LEU A 88 21.12 -1.71 7.21
N ALA A 89 21.68 -2.92 7.14
CA ALA A 89 23.08 -3.14 6.78
C ALA A 89 23.42 -2.70 5.34
N ARG A 90 22.43 -2.61 4.44
CA ARG A 90 22.58 -2.01 3.10
C ARG A 90 22.69 -0.47 3.15
N LYS A 91 22.56 0.14 4.35
CA LYS A 91 22.64 1.59 4.62
C LYS A 91 21.65 2.42 3.79
N PRO A 92 20.35 2.11 3.84
CA PRO A 92 19.35 2.92 3.18
C PRO A 92 19.33 4.35 3.75
N GLN A 93 18.85 5.31 2.96
CA GLN A 93 18.60 6.66 3.47
C GLN A 93 17.34 6.67 4.34
N THR A 94 17.50 6.41 5.63
CA THR A 94 16.39 6.43 6.58
C THR A 94 16.04 7.86 6.99
N THR A 95 14.75 8.16 7.12
CA THR A 95 14.25 9.42 7.71
C THR A 95 14.03 9.30 9.20
N ALA A 96 13.85 8.08 9.69
CA ALA A 96 13.78 7.76 11.12
C ALA A 96 14.22 6.30 11.35
N LEU A 97 14.77 6.04 12.51
CA LEU A 97 15.20 4.74 12.98
C LEU A 97 14.66 4.51 14.38
N TYR A 98 14.20 3.31 14.67
CA TYR A 98 13.58 2.97 15.95
C TYR A 98 14.07 1.64 16.48
N GLN A 99 13.99 1.50 17.82
CA GLN A 99 14.07 0.26 18.54
C GLN A 99 12.71 -0.03 19.16
N GLY A 100 12.18 -1.21 18.93
CA GLY A 100 10.94 -1.70 19.54
C GLY A 100 11.17 -2.96 20.37
N ALA A 101 10.09 -3.57 20.84
CA ALA A 101 10.11 -4.79 21.64
C ALA A 101 10.59 -6.01 20.84
N ASN A 102 10.18 -6.08 19.55
CA ASN A 102 10.49 -7.18 18.65
C ASN A 102 11.67 -6.90 17.71
N GLY A 103 12.38 -5.78 17.91
CA GLY A 103 13.54 -5.47 17.10
C GLY A 103 13.56 -4.03 16.61
N ARG A 104 14.26 -3.80 15.51
CA ARG A 104 14.38 -2.48 14.91
C ARG A 104 13.26 -2.20 13.93
N ALA A 105 13.05 -0.92 13.70
CA ALA A 105 12.18 -0.42 12.64
C ALA A 105 12.81 0.80 11.99
N PHE A 106 12.47 1.08 10.75
CA PHE A 106 12.95 2.26 10.06
C PHE A 106 11.91 2.85 9.12
N GLU A 107 12.02 4.15 8.90
CA GLU A 107 11.21 4.86 7.93
C GLU A 107 12.09 5.38 6.80
N VAL A 108 11.59 5.22 5.57
CA VAL A 108 12.23 5.72 4.35
C VAL A 108 11.21 6.46 3.49
N VAL A 109 11.72 7.23 2.52
CA VAL A 109 10.91 7.95 1.55
C VAL A 109 11.28 7.46 0.16
N SER A 110 10.28 7.04 -0.62
CA SER A 110 10.47 6.60 -2.01
C SER A 110 10.92 7.75 -2.91
N PRO A 111 11.49 7.48 -4.10
CA PRO A 111 11.79 8.51 -5.09
C PRO A 111 10.56 9.36 -5.46
N GLN A 112 9.36 8.81 -5.31
CA GLN A 112 8.09 9.51 -5.54
C GLN A 112 7.58 10.28 -4.32
N GLY A 113 8.28 10.20 -3.18
CA GLY A 113 7.93 10.90 -1.94
C GLY A 113 6.94 10.17 -1.05
N ASP A 114 6.74 8.86 -1.24
CA ASP A 114 5.90 8.03 -0.37
C ASP A 114 6.68 7.61 0.86
N ARG A 115 6.12 7.81 2.05
CA ARG A 115 6.71 7.41 3.32
C ARG A 115 6.36 5.97 3.63
N ILE A 116 7.34 5.19 4.02
CA ILE A 116 7.16 3.76 4.31
C ILE A 116 7.87 3.45 5.63
N LEU A 117 7.10 2.97 6.62
CA LEU A 117 7.60 2.44 7.88
C LEU A 117 7.67 0.92 7.79
N VAL A 118 8.84 0.37 8.06
CA VAL A 118 9.09 -1.08 8.12
C VAL A 118 9.34 -1.47 9.56
N HIS A 119 8.58 -2.43 10.10
CA HIS A 119 8.65 -2.89 11.48
C HIS A 119 8.27 -4.36 11.63
N ALA A 120 8.48 -4.93 12.84
CA ALA A 120 8.04 -6.27 13.24
C ALA A 120 7.20 -6.25 14.54
N GLU A 121 6.76 -5.07 14.98
CA GLU A 121 6.04 -4.91 16.24
C GLU A 121 4.57 -5.33 16.13
N GLU A 122 4.01 -5.77 17.26
CA GLU A 122 2.55 -5.92 17.39
C GLU A 122 1.90 -4.54 17.60
N GLU A 123 2.53 -3.68 18.43
CA GLU A 123 2.04 -2.34 18.76
C GLU A 123 3.13 -1.30 18.41
N LEU A 124 2.80 -0.36 17.54
CA LEU A 124 3.75 0.67 17.09
C LEU A 124 4.17 1.65 18.18
N GLU A 125 3.37 1.77 19.25
CA GLU A 125 3.66 2.58 20.41
C GLU A 125 4.89 2.12 21.17
N SER A 126 5.35 0.89 20.95
CA SER A 126 6.60 0.35 21.50
C SER A 126 7.87 0.92 20.85
N LEU A 127 7.73 1.60 19.70
CA LEU A 127 8.85 2.12 18.93
C LEU A 127 9.44 3.36 19.58
N GLU A 128 10.69 3.26 20.05
CA GLU A 128 11.48 4.36 20.58
C GLU A 128 12.54 4.83 19.56
N PRO A 129 12.78 6.13 19.41
CA PRO A 129 13.81 6.62 18.48
C PRO A 129 15.18 6.02 18.76
N LEU A 130 15.89 5.64 17.72
CA LEU A 130 17.25 5.11 17.74
C LEU A 130 18.15 5.99 16.87
N GLU A 131 19.38 6.32 17.35
CA GLU A 131 20.30 7.20 16.61
C GLU A 131 21.05 6.44 15.51
N GLU A 132 21.51 5.22 15.81
CA GLU A 132 22.32 4.43 14.88
C GLU A 132 21.88 2.96 14.85
N ALA A 133 21.85 2.38 13.66
CA ALA A 133 21.67 0.94 13.51
C ALA A 133 22.99 0.23 13.84
N PRO A 134 22.99 -0.83 14.65
CA PRO A 134 24.18 -1.63 14.88
C PRO A 134 24.63 -2.34 13.60
N LEU A 135 25.94 -2.57 13.51
CA LEU A 135 26.51 -3.36 12.41
C LEU A 135 26.07 -4.82 12.53
N VAL A 136 25.50 -5.31 11.45
CA VAL A 136 25.05 -6.70 11.33
C VAL A 136 25.73 -7.36 10.12
N VAL A 137 26.11 -8.60 10.27
CA VAL A 137 26.59 -9.40 9.13
C VAL A 137 25.40 -9.93 8.37
N VAL A 138 25.30 -9.53 7.09
CA VAL A 138 24.25 -10.02 6.20
C VAL A 138 24.65 -11.38 5.65
N PRO A 139 23.80 -12.42 5.74
CA PRO A 139 24.06 -13.71 5.11
C PRO A 139 24.16 -13.57 3.58
N ASP A 140 25.02 -14.37 2.96
CA ASP A 140 25.25 -14.34 1.50
C ASP A 140 23.98 -14.72 0.70
N ASP A 141 23.09 -15.47 1.29
CA ASP A 141 21.82 -15.94 0.71
C ASP A 141 20.64 -14.99 0.96
N PHE A 142 20.83 -13.89 1.69
CA PHE A 142 19.78 -12.91 1.88
C PHE A 142 19.52 -12.10 0.60
N THR A 143 18.41 -12.35 -0.04
CA THR A 143 17.99 -11.67 -1.28
C THR A 143 16.93 -10.61 -1.06
N GLY A 144 16.18 -10.65 0.05
CA GLY A 144 15.09 -9.73 0.38
C GLY A 144 14.14 -10.32 1.41
N LEU A 145 13.00 -9.68 1.60
CA LEU A 145 12.00 -10.09 2.58
C LEU A 145 11.37 -11.45 2.20
N THR A 146 11.36 -12.37 3.14
CA THR A 146 10.69 -13.67 2.98
C THR A 146 9.18 -13.55 3.10
N ALA A 147 8.71 -12.71 4.04
CA ALA A 147 7.29 -12.41 4.23
C ALA A 147 7.09 -11.00 4.79
N PHE A 148 6.14 -10.28 4.24
CA PHE A 148 5.65 -9.04 4.81
C PHE A 148 4.16 -8.85 4.52
N GLU A 149 3.55 -7.90 5.19
CA GLU A 149 2.20 -7.43 4.89
C GLU A 149 2.15 -5.89 4.91
N VAL A 150 1.27 -5.31 4.14
CA VAL A 150 0.83 -3.92 4.35
C VAL A 150 -0.13 -3.97 5.53
N ALA A 151 0.38 -3.65 6.72
CA ALA A 151 -0.40 -3.71 7.95
C ALA A 151 -1.55 -2.71 7.90
N PHE A 152 -1.26 -1.47 7.50
CA PHE A 152 -2.26 -0.45 7.21
C PHE A 152 -1.67 0.71 6.41
N LEU A 153 -2.56 1.55 5.89
CA LEU A 153 -2.25 2.80 5.21
C LEU A 153 -2.72 3.98 6.09
N GLU A 154 -1.92 5.01 6.22
CA GLU A 154 -2.39 6.32 6.68
C GLU A 154 -2.71 7.17 5.46
N VAL A 155 -3.94 7.68 5.41
CA VAL A 155 -4.42 8.52 4.30
C VAL A 155 -4.80 9.90 4.78
N ASN A 156 -4.38 10.93 4.05
CA ASN A 156 -4.75 12.31 4.29
C ASN A 156 -6.07 12.61 3.58
N VAL A 157 -7.01 13.18 4.30
CA VAL A 157 -8.32 13.57 3.76
C VAL A 157 -8.72 14.96 4.26
N PRO A 158 -9.43 15.75 3.43
CA PRO A 158 -9.92 17.07 3.83
C PRO A 158 -11.14 17.00 4.76
N ASP A 159 -11.93 15.94 4.69
CA ASP A 159 -13.10 15.67 5.55
C ASP A 159 -12.96 14.30 6.23
N PRO A 160 -12.36 14.25 7.43
CA PRO A 160 -12.18 12.99 8.16
C PRO A 160 -13.48 12.32 8.58
N ALA A 161 -14.55 13.09 8.83
CA ALA A 161 -15.80 12.54 9.32
C ALA A 161 -16.50 11.72 8.22
N GLN A 162 -16.57 12.27 7.01
CA GLN A 162 -17.15 11.58 5.87
C GLN A 162 -16.29 10.37 5.44
N ALA A 163 -14.97 10.53 5.39
CA ALA A 163 -14.06 9.44 5.05
C ALA A 163 -14.15 8.29 6.05
N LYS A 164 -14.11 8.56 7.35
CA LYS A 164 -14.25 7.53 8.41
C LYS A 164 -15.54 6.74 8.25
N LYS A 165 -16.67 7.43 8.03
CA LYS A 165 -17.95 6.76 7.81
C LYS A 165 -17.91 5.76 6.65
N LEU A 166 -17.25 6.12 5.55
CA LEU A 166 -17.09 5.24 4.40
C LEU A 166 -16.23 4.02 4.75
N TYR A 167 -15.05 4.26 5.36
CA TYR A 167 -14.14 3.17 5.73
C TYR A 167 -14.72 2.25 6.83
N GLU A 168 -15.51 2.78 7.76
CA GLU A 168 -16.28 1.98 8.75
C GLU A 168 -17.31 1.11 8.05
N THR A 169 -18.09 1.68 7.12
CA THR A 169 -19.12 0.93 6.37
C THR A 169 -18.50 -0.17 5.51
N ALA A 170 -17.29 0.07 4.99
CA ALA A 170 -16.53 -0.87 4.17
C ALA A 170 -15.71 -1.90 5.00
N ASP A 171 -15.75 -1.84 6.34
CA ASP A 171 -14.95 -2.66 7.27
C ASP A 171 -13.42 -2.50 7.07
N LEU A 172 -13.00 -1.30 6.65
CA LEU A 172 -11.59 -1.00 6.30
C LEU A 172 -10.81 -0.30 7.42
N THR A 173 -11.40 -0.05 8.58
CA THR A 173 -10.78 0.75 9.67
C THR A 173 -9.51 0.12 10.25
N GLY A 174 -9.36 -1.20 10.16
CA GLY A 174 -8.13 -1.90 10.54
C GLY A 174 -7.00 -1.75 9.51
N PHE A 175 -7.32 -1.34 8.28
CA PHE A 175 -6.37 -1.26 7.17
C PHE A 175 -6.12 0.17 6.67
N VAL A 176 -7.02 1.11 6.97
CA VAL A 176 -6.92 2.50 6.50
C VAL A 176 -7.18 3.46 7.65
N HIS A 177 -6.15 4.17 8.06
CA HIS A 177 -6.20 5.15 9.14
C HIS A 177 -6.29 6.56 8.55
N VAL A 178 -7.41 7.21 8.76
CA VAL A 178 -7.69 8.55 8.24
C VAL A 178 -6.99 9.61 9.09
N LYS A 179 -6.30 10.54 8.42
CA LYS A 179 -5.66 11.72 9.01
C LYS A 179 -6.22 12.98 8.34
N GLU A 180 -6.50 14.01 9.13
CA GLU A 180 -6.92 15.28 8.60
C GLU A 180 -5.75 16.02 7.94
N ALA A 181 -5.96 16.54 6.74
CA ALA A 181 -5.01 17.41 6.06
C ALA A 181 -5.76 18.35 5.09
N GLN A 182 -5.15 19.50 4.82
CA GLN A 182 -5.68 20.49 3.88
C GLN A 182 -4.69 20.69 2.73
N GLY A 183 -5.18 20.64 1.51
CA GLY A 183 -4.38 20.81 0.30
C GLY A 183 -5.24 20.65 -0.95
N GLU A 184 -4.96 21.45 -1.98
CA GLU A 184 -5.73 21.44 -3.22
C GLU A 184 -5.63 20.09 -3.94
N ASP A 185 -4.47 19.43 -3.88
CA ASP A 185 -4.23 18.18 -4.57
C ASP A 185 -4.92 16.96 -3.93
N LEU A 186 -5.39 17.08 -2.68
CA LEU A 186 -6.08 15.98 -2.00
C LEU A 186 -7.40 15.57 -2.66
N GLN A 187 -8.03 16.47 -3.42
CA GLN A 187 -9.31 16.22 -4.07
C GLN A 187 -9.22 16.07 -5.60
N LEU A 188 -8.00 16.07 -6.14
CA LEU A 188 -7.80 15.88 -7.57
C LEU A 188 -8.06 14.43 -8.00
N GLU A 189 -8.51 14.28 -9.23
CA GLU A 189 -8.66 12.96 -9.85
C GLU A 189 -7.32 12.22 -9.92
N ASN A 190 -7.37 10.88 -9.88
CA ASN A 190 -6.19 10.02 -9.77
C ASN A 190 -5.22 10.10 -10.96
N ASN A 191 -5.62 10.67 -12.08
CA ASN A 191 -4.77 10.84 -13.27
C ASN A 191 -3.95 12.14 -13.28
N VAL A 192 -4.09 13.00 -12.26
CA VAL A 192 -3.45 14.33 -12.21
C VAL A 192 -2.13 14.32 -11.48
N THR A 193 -2.01 13.55 -10.40
CA THR A 193 -0.82 13.54 -9.54
C THR A 193 -0.24 12.15 -9.35
N TRP A 194 1.08 12.08 -9.05
CA TRP A 194 1.73 10.85 -8.60
C TRP A 194 1.50 10.66 -7.11
N ASP A 195 0.51 9.84 -6.81
CA ASP A 195 0.06 9.59 -5.45
C ASP A 195 -0.67 8.25 -5.36
N LEU A 196 -1.23 7.91 -4.20
CA LEU A 196 -2.15 6.79 -4.04
C LEU A 196 -3.38 7.00 -4.91
N SER A 197 -3.60 6.13 -5.86
CA SER A 197 -4.75 6.18 -6.77
C SER A 197 -5.86 5.23 -6.35
N THR A 198 -5.49 4.02 -5.96
CA THR A 198 -6.43 2.95 -5.67
C THR A 198 -5.98 2.14 -4.46
N ILE A 199 -6.92 1.68 -3.67
CA ILE A 199 -6.74 0.65 -2.67
C ILE A 199 -7.54 -0.57 -3.16
N LYS A 200 -6.84 -1.61 -3.64
CA LYS A 200 -7.48 -2.88 -3.97
C LYS A 200 -7.80 -3.59 -2.66
N VAL A 201 -9.03 -4.04 -2.52
CA VAL A 201 -9.56 -4.75 -1.34
C VAL A 201 -9.96 -6.15 -1.77
N GLU A 202 -9.14 -7.12 -1.41
CA GLU A 202 -9.42 -8.51 -1.70
C GLU A 202 -10.26 -9.14 -0.58
N LEU A 203 -11.39 -9.73 -0.96
CA LEU A 203 -12.35 -10.34 -0.05
C LEU A 203 -12.31 -11.86 -0.14
N ALA A 204 -12.43 -12.55 0.98
CA ALA A 204 -12.50 -14.02 1.02
C ALA A 204 -13.72 -14.56 0.28
N ALA A 205 -14.84 -13.84 0.38
CA ALA A 205 -16.05 -14.04 -0.38
C ALA A 205 -16.58 -12.66 -0.78
N PHE A 206 -16.92 -12.48 -2.04
CA PHE A 206 -17.38 -11.19 -2.57
C PHE A 206 -18.87 -11.27 -2.91
N ASP A 207 -19.69 -10.71 -2.03
CA ASP A 207 -21.11 -10.50 -2.28
C ASP A 207 -21.33 -9.05 -2.73
N VAL A 208 -21.33 -8.85 -4.03
CA VAL A 208 -21.42 -7.53 -4.65
C VAL A 208 -22.73 -6.82 -4.32
N GLU A 209 -23.85 -7.54 -4.22
CA GLU A 209 -25.15 -6.92 -3.93
C GLU A 209 -25.24 -6.47 -2.46
N ALA A 210 -24.80 -7.31 -1.52
CA ALA A 210 -24.76 -6.95 -0.11
C ALA A 210 -23.82 -5.75 0.14
N LEU A 211 -22.66 -5.73 -0.51
CA LEU A 211 -21.70 -4.62 -0.39
C LEU A 211 -22.23 -3.34 -1.01
N ARG A 212 -22.89 -3.45 -2.18
CA ARG A 212 -23.53 -2.33 -2.87
C ARG A 212 -24.66 -1.72 -2.02
N GLU A 213 -25.50 -2.55 -1.38
CA GLU A 213 -26.56 -2.08 -0.51
C GLU A 213 -26.01 -1.31 0.69
N SER A 214 -24.92 -1.81 1.32
CA SER A 214 -24.31 -1.15 2.47
C SER A 214 -23.60 0.16 2.13
N LEU A 215 -22.94 0.25 0.97
CA LEU A 215 -22.18 1.44 0.53
C LEU A 215 -23.05 2.48 -0.20
N GLY A 216 -24.22 2.09 -0.71
CA GLY A 216 -25.22 2.98 -1.28
C GLY A 216 -24.66 3.92 -2.37
N ASP A 217 -24.89 5.22 -2.18
CA ASP A 217 -24.51 6.26 -3.15
C ASP A 217 -22.99 6.46 -3.32
N ALA A 218 -22.15 5.84 -2.46
CA ALA A 218 -20.70 5.88 -2.62
C ALA A 218 -20.19 4.97 -3.74
N VAL A 219 -21.04 4.04 -4.22
CA VAL A 219 -20.68 3.13 -5.32
C VAL A 219 -20.70 3.87 -6.65
N GLU A 220 -19.54 3.96 -7.28
CA GLU A 220 -19.41 4.60 -8.61
C GLU A 220 -19.59 3.62 -9.76
N PHE A 221 -19.10 2.40 -9.58
CA PHE A 221 -19.13 1.41 -10.65
C PHE A 221 -19.25 -0.01 -10.11
N VAL A 222 -20.09 -0.81 -10.77
CA VAL A 222 -20.17 -2.27 -10.56
C VAL A 222 -19.94 -2.95 -11.90
N HIS A 223 -18.98 -3.86 -11.95
CA HIS A 223 -18.72 -4.64 -13.16
C HIS A 223 -19.94 -5.49 -13.53
N ARG A 224 -20.28 -5.53 -14.83
CA ARG A 224 -21.51 -6.21 -15.33
C ARG A 224 -21.67 -7.66 -14.88
N LYS A 225 -20.55 -8.37 -14.69
CA LYS A 225 -20.55 -9.77 -14.21
C LYS A 225 -20.44 -9.86 -12.66
N GLY A 226 -20.47 -8.74 -11.95
CA GLY A 226 -20.30 -8.70 -10.50
C GLY A 226 -18.91 -9.14 -10.01
N SER A 227 -17.88 -9.09 -10.86
CA SER A 227 -16.53 -9.54 -10.47
C SER A 227 -15.75 -8.54 -9.66
N PHE A 228 -16.09 -7.25 -9.74
CA PHE A 228 -15.52 -6.19 -8.91
C PHE A 228 -16.47 -4.99 -8.81
N MET A 229 -16.19 -4.13 -7.84
CA MET A 229 -16.90 -2.89 -7.60
C MET A 229 -15.92 -1.77 -7.24
N ILE A 230 -16.22 -0.54 -7.66
CA ILE A 230 -15.40 0.65 -7.37
C ILE A 230 -16.23 1.65 -6.58
N VAL A 231 -15.63 2.17 -5.52
CA VAL A 231 -16.13 3.24 -4.67
C VAL A 231 -15.06 4.33 -4.61
N LYS A 232 -15.42 5.60 -4.50
CA LYS A 232 -14.47 6.69 -4.27
C LYS A 232 -14.69 7.33 -2.92
N ASP A 233 -13.59 7.64 -2.24
CA ASP A 233 -13.62 8.45 -1.02
C ASP A 233 -13.61 9.95 -1.31
N THR A 234 -13.60 10.77 -0.26
CA THR A 234 -13.57 12.24 -0.36
C THR A 234 -12.28 12.81 -0.96
N SER A 235 -11.21 12.01 -0.98
CA SER A 235 -9.92 12.33 -1.59
C SER A 235 -9.76 11.75 -3.00
N ARG A 236 -10.84 11.25 -3.59
CA ARG A 236 -10.83 10.57 -4.90
C ARG A 236 -9.97 9.31 -4.95
N ILE A 237 -9.61 8.71 -3.80
CA ILE A 237 -8.98 7.40 -3.76
C ILE A 237 -10.03 6.37 -4.16
N GLU A 238 -9.71 5.52 -5.12
CA GLU A 238 -10.60 4.43 -5.54
C GLU A 238 -10.42 3.23 -4.61
N LEU A 239 -11.53 2.74 -4.05
CA LEU A 239 -11.60 1.47 -3.34
C LEU A 239 -12.10 0.42 -4.32
N TRP A 240 -11.25 -0.50 -4.73
CA TRP A 240 -11.54 -1.56 -5.67
C TRP A 240 -11.78 -2.86 -4.92
N PHE A 241 -13.03 -3.27 -4.82
CA PHE A 241 -13.44 -4.51 -4.15
C PHE A 241 -13.54 -5.65 -5.12
N GLU A 242 -12.88 -6.77 -4.83
CA GLU A 242 -12.96 -7.99 -5.61
C GLU A 242 -12.85 -9.24 -4.73
N GLY A 243 -13.38 -10.36 -5.22
CA GLY A 243 -13.20 -11.64 -4.54
C GLY A 243 -11.78 -12.16 -4.70
N LYS A 244 -11.29 -12.88 -3.69
CA LYS A 244 -10.01 -13.58 -3.78
C LYS A 244 -9.98 -14.45 -5.03
N GLN A 245 -9.20 -14.05 -6.01
CA GLN A 245 -8.99 -14.84 -7.20
C GLN A 245 -8.17 -16.07 -6.81
N GLY A 246 -8.76 -17.25 -6.87
CA GLY A 246 -7.97 -18.46 -7.04
C GLY A 246 -7.18 -18.26 -8.34
N ARG A 247 -5.83 -18.45 -8.31
CA ARG A 247 -4.91 -18.24 -9.43
C ARG A 247 -5.58 -18.54 -10.79
N VAL A 248 -6.15 -17.53 -11.42
CA VAL A 248 -6.61 -17.65 -12.80
C VAL A 248 -5.45 -17.17 -13.66
N HIS A 249 -4.76 -18.12 -14.27
CA HIS A 249 -4.00 -17.84 -15.47
C HIS A 249 -5.00 -17.25 -16.48
N ILE A 250 -4.94 -15.95 -16.70
CA ILE A 250 -5.61 -15.35 -17.84
C ILE A 250 -4.78 -15.73 -19.06
N SER A 251 -5.14 -16.84 -19.69
CA SER A 251 -4.70 -17.12 -21.05
C SER A 251 -5.48 -16.16 -21.95
N TYR A 252 -4.84 -15.15 -22.47
CA TYR A 252 -5.34 -14.41 -23.62
C TYR A 252 -5.28 -15.35 -24.82
N GLU A 253 -6.42 -15.90 -25.21
CA GLU A 253 -6.56 -16.47 -26.55
C GLU A 253 -6.48 -15.31 -27.55
N SER A 254 -5.50 -15.44 -28.44
CA SER A 254 -5.17 -14.57 -29.57
C SER A 254 -6.29 -14.48 -30.61
#